data_5f2120ed194dc1f89864b10252958f57
#
_entry.id   5f2120ed194dc1f89864b10252958f57
#
_cell.length_a   1.000
_cell.length_b   1.000
_cell.length_c   1.000
_cell.angle_alpha   90.00
_cell.angle_beta   90.00
_cell.angle_gamma   90.00
#
_symmetry.space_group_name_H-M   'P 1'
#
loop_
_entity.id
_entity.type
_entity.pdbx_description
1 polymer ?
#
loop_
_entity_poly.entity_id
_entity_poly.type
_entity_poly.pdbx_seq_one_letter_code
_entity_poly.pdbx_strand_id
1 'polypeptide(L)'
;MHILIGGGSGFVGSALTARFRARGDKVTWVSRAPGPDRISWLDVAAGRVPECDVVINLAGEHILNLRRRWNDEYRRDLVRSRVGTTSSLVNALNAMAKPPAVFISTAGKCFYGTAEVAADTRYPELDEYSRPMAMDFPASMVALWEDAANAIDTARIRHVHVRLGIILGAVERVSLLAKLWRIGRGRGILPLIRLPFCLGLGAVMGHGRQPMPWIHIDDVVGLFEHLVDARASRGRYNAVAPGIVSNREFTELLASRLHRPITWAAPASLVRAVVGEDRASILLDGQNVKPRRTLESGYFFRYPELQGALQDLVQITI
;
A
#
# COMPACT_ATOMS: atom_id res chain seq x y z
N MET A 1 -18.96 -4.27 15.46
CA MET A 1 -17.72 -3.90 16.17
C MET A 1 -17.49 -2.39 16.06
N HIS A 2 -16.62 -1.85 16.94
CA HIS A 2 -16.12 -0.49 16.77
C HIS A 2 -14.67 -0.54 16.25
N ILE A 3 -14.43 0.04 15.08
CA ILE A 3 -13.14 0.01 14.38
C ILE A 3 -12.54 1.40 14.33
N LEU A 4 -11.31 1.55 14.81
CA LEU A 4 -10.54 2.79 14.73
C LEU A 4 -9.55 2.68 13.57
N ILE A 5 -9.61 3.64 12.62
CA ILE A 5 -8.74 3.62 11.43
C ILE A 5 -7.86 4.88 11.38
N GLY A 6 -6.56 4.70 11.61
CA GLY A 6 -5.56 5.72 11.30
C GLY A 6 -5.40 5.85 9.78
N GLY A 7 -5.52 7.08 9.25
CA GLY A 7 -5.48 7.29 7.79
C GLY A 7 -6.76 6.91 7.04
N GLY A 8 -7.91 6.88 7.74
CA GLY A 8 -9.22 6.50 7.18
C GLY A 8 -9.70 7.31 5.97
N SER A 9 -9.21 8.54 5.79
CA SER A 9 -9.52 9.37 4.60
C SER A 9 -8.68 9.05 3.37
N GLY A 10 -7.69 8.16 3.48
CA GLY A 10 -6.86 7.71 2.37
C GLY A 10 -7.58 6.73 1.45
N PHE A 11 -6.90 6.31 0.37
CA PHE A 11 -7.46 5.38 -0.62
C PHE A 11 -7.91 4.05 0.01
N VAL A 12 -7.03 3.35 0.67
CA VAL A 12 -7.36 2.08 1.36
C VAL A 12 -8.31 2.32 2.54
N GLY A 13 -8.06 3.35 3.33
CA GLY A 13 -8.86 3.66 4.52
C GLY A 13 -10.32 3.97 4.20
N SER A 14 -10.58 4.68 3.10
CA SER A 14 -11.97 4.96 2.65
C SER A 14 -12.68 3.69 2.14
N ALA A 15 -11.96 2.81 1.43
CA ALA A 15 -12.51 1.54 0.97
C ALA A 15 -12.84 0.61 2.14
N LEU A 16 -11.94 0.48 3.12
CA LEU A 16 -12.19 -0.25 4.37
C LEU A 16 -13.36 0.34 5.16
N THR A 17 -13.44 1.68 5.26
CA THR A 17 -14.54 2.36 5.95
C THR A 17 -15.87 2.02 5.31
N ALA A 18 -15.95 2.08 3.97
CA ALA A 18 -17.17 1.72 3.24
C ALA A 18 -17.57 0.26 3.50
N ARG A 19 -16.60 -0.67 3.45
CA ARG A 19 -16.85 -2.09 3.69
C ARG A 19 -17.32 -2.38 5.11
N PHE A 20 -16.62 -1.87 6.12
CA PHE A 20 -17.00 -2.10 7.52
C PHE A 20 -18.33 -1.45 7.89
N ARG A 21 -18.60 -0.23 7.41
CA ARG A 21 -19.93 0.39 7.60
C ARG A 21 -21.04 -0.40 6.92
N ALA A 22 -20.83 -0.93 5.73
CA ALA A 22 -21.79 -1.80 5.06
C ALA A 22 -22.04 -3.11 5.83
N ARG A 23 -21.06 -3.58 6.61
CA ARG A 23 -21.20 -4.72 7.55
C ARG A 23 -21.96 -4.35 8.84
N GLY A 24 -22.27 -3.09 9.07
CA GLY A 24 -22.90 -2.59 10.30
C GLY A 24 -21.94 -2.20 11.41
N ASP A 25 -20.62 -2.13 11.13
CA ASP A 25 -19.62 -1.73 12.12
C ASP A 25 -19.58 -0.21 12.28
N LYS A 26 -19.33 0.27 13.52
CA LYS A 26 -19.00 1.66 13.77
C LYS A 26 -17.54 1.91 13.38
N VAL A 27 -17.29 2.96 12.59
CA VAL A 27 -15.93 3.34 12.19
C VAL A 27 -15.62 4.76 12.64
N THR A 28 -14.53 4.91 13.39
CA THR A 28 -13.95 6.19 13.77
C THR A 28 -12.58 6.35 13.12
N TRP A 29 -12.27 7.54 12.61
CA TRP A 29 -10.97 7.83 12.01
C TRP A 29 -10.05 8.57 12.98
N VAL A 30 -8.75 8.24 12.93
CA VAL A 30 -7.71 9.16 13.40
C VAL A 30 -7.27 10.00 12.22
N SER A 31 -7.49 11.32 12.30
CA SER A 31 -7.34 12.25 11.19
C SER A 31 -6.64 13.55 11.59
N ARG A 32 -5.99 14.22 10.63
CA ARG A 32 -5.46 15.58 10.80
C ARG A 32 -6.55 16.65 10.72
N ALA A 33 -7.66 16.34 10.07
CA ALA A 33 -8.80 17.25 9.91
C ALA A 33 -9.94 16.87 10.85
N PRO A 34 -10.54 17.83 11.57
CA PRO A 34 -11.72 17.58 12.40
C PRO A 34 -12.93 17.14 11.56
N GLY A 35 -13.90 16.53 12.19
CA GLY A 35 -15.14 16.12 11.54
C GLY A 35 -15.91 15.08 12.37
N PRO A 36 -17.12 14.70 11.96
CA PRO A 36 -17.88 13.65 12.60
C PRO A 36 -17.11 12.32 12.55
N ASP A 37 -17.28 11.50 13.57
CA ASP A 37 -16.61 10.18 13.71
C ASP A 37 -15.08 10.26 13.56
N ARG A 38 -14.45 11.32 14.09
CA ARG A 38 -13.00 11.51 14.01
C ARG A 38 -12.43 11.96 15.33
N ILE A 39 -11.21 11.46 15.61
CA ILE A 39 -10.31 11.99 16.63
C ILE A 39 -9.03 12.50 15.97
N SER A 40 -8.33 13.40 16.63
CA SER A 40 -7.06 13.94 16.14
C SER A 40 -5.87 13.09 16.56
N TRP A 41 -4.74 13.25 15.88
CA TRP A 41 -3.46 12.66 16.34
C TRP A 41 -2.97 13.27 17.65
N LEU A 42 -3.40 14.50 18.00
CA LEU A 42 -3.15 15.09 19.31
C LEU A 42 -3.95 14.39 20.41
N ASP A 43 -5.18 13.96 20.14
CA ASP A 43 -5.97 13.17 21.07
C ASP A 43 -5.31 11.81 21.32
N VAL A 44 -4.82 11.15 20.27
CA VAL A 44 -4.06 9.89 20.40
C VAL A 44 -2.81 10.10 21.26
N ALA A 45 -2.01 11.14 20.97
CA ALA A 45 -0.81 11.45 21.73
C ALA A 45 -1.09 11.78 23.20
N ALA A 46 -2.28 12.28 23.50
CA ALA A 46 -2.74 12.56 24.88
C ALA A 46 -3.46 11.36 25.54
N GLY A 47 -3.44 10.17 24.91
CA GLY A 47 -4.10 8.97 25.42
C GLY A 47 -5.63 8.97 25.31
N ARG A 48 -6.22 9.94 24.61
CA ARG A 48 -7.67 10.04 24.42
C ARG A 48 -8.12 9.23 23.19
N VAL A 49 -8.05 7.92 23.32
CA VAL A 49 -8.52 6.96 22.30
C VAL A 49 -9.83 6.34 22.78
N PRO A 50 -10.91 6.32 21.96
CA PRO A 50 -12.16 5.69 22.36
C PRO A 50 -11.99 4.18 22.52
N GLU A 51 -12.78 3.56 23.40
CA GLU A 51 -12.88 2.09 23.45
C GLU A 51 -13.30 1.58 22.07
N CYS A 52 -12.56 0.61 21.55
CA CYS A 52 -12.79 0.01 20.24
C CYS A 52 -12.32 -1.46 20.23
N ASP A 53 -12.88 -2.24 19.32
CA ASP A 53 -12.58 -3.67 19.19
C ASP A 53 -11.35 -3.92 18.31
N VAL A 54 -11.18 -3.06 17.31
CA VAL A 54 -10.17 -3.21 16.24
C VAL A 54 -9.50 -1.86 15.98
N VAL A 55 -8.19 -1.87 15.84
CA VAL A 55 -7.42 -0.72 15.38
C VAL A 55 -6.66 -1.08 14.12
N ILE A 56 -6.82 -0.27 13.06
CA ILE A 56 -6.10 -0.41 11.80
C ILE A 56 -5.30 0.88 11.55
N ASN A 57 -4.00 0.78 11.41
CA ASN A 57 -3.16 1.94 11.12
C ASN A 57 -2.65 1.93 9.67
N LEU A 58 -3.21 2.82 8.85
CA LEU A 58 -2.82 3.08 7.46
C LEU A 58 -2.17 4.46 7.31
N ALA A 59 -1.87 5.13 8.42
CA ALA A 59 -1.37 6.50 8.38
C ALA A 59 0.04 6.56 7.81
N GLY A 60 0.25 7.45 6.86
CA GLY A 60 1.53 7.71 6.22
C GLY A 60 1.42 8.76 5.14
N GLU A 61 2.47 9.58 4.97
CA GLU A 61 2.58 10.53 3.87
C GLU A 61 2.76 9.79 2.54
N HIS A 62 2.30 10.40 1.45
CA HIS A 62 2.26 9.76 0.14
C HIS A 62 3.68 9.57 -0.44
N ILE A 63 4.15 8.34 -0.59
CA ILE A 63 5.53 8.05 -1.03
C ILE A 63 5.82 8.52 -2.47
N LEU A 64 4.82 8.49 -3.36
CA LEU A 64 4.93 8.93 -4.76
C LEU A 64 4.30 10.32 -4.99
N ASN A 65 4.47 11.25 -4.06
CA ASN A 65 4.03 12.63 -4.24
C ASN A 65 4.97 13.36 -5.23
N LEU A 66 4.58 13.42 -6.50
CA LEU A 66 5.38 14.05 -7.57
C LEU A 66 5.57 15.56 -7.40
N ARG A 67 4.81 16.21 -6.51
CA ARG A 67 4.94 17.65 -6.22
C ARG A 67 6.07 17.98 -5.23
N ARG A 68 6.64 16.99 -4.55
CA ARG A 68 7.73 17.15 -3.59
C ARG A 68 8.94 16.34 -4.06
N ARG A 69 10.12 16.94 -4.07
CA ARG A 69 11.37 16.20 -4.31
C ARG A 69 11.72 15.35 -3.08
N TRP A 70 12.39 14.22 -3.30
CA TRP A 70 12.95 13.41 -2.22
C TRP A 70 14.24 14.02 -1.72
N ASN A 71 14.10 15.07 -0.91
CA ASN A 71 15.18 15.66 -0.13
C ASN A 71 15.09 15.17 1.33
N ASP A 72 16.05 15.54 2.14
CA ASP A 72 16.13 15.11 3.54
C ASP A 72 14.91 15.55 4.36
N GLU A 73 14.33 16.69 4.06
CA GLU A 73 13.09 17.16 4.70
C GLU A 73 11.94 16.21 4.39
N TYR A 74 11.74 15.86 3.12
CA TYR A 74 10.66 14.94 2.75
C TYR A 74 10.89 13.52 3.26
N ARG A 75 12.16 13.05 3.26
CA ARG A 75 12.51 11.75 3.87
C ARG A 75 12.16 11.75 5.38
N ARG A 76 12.47 12.83 6.11
CA ARG A 76 12.07 12.98 7.52
C ARG A 76 10.55 12.98 7.69
N ASP A 77 9.81 13.64 6.81
CA ASP A 77 8.34 13.64 6.84
C ASP A 77 7.76 12.26 6.57
N LEU A 78 8.33 11.50 5.63
CA LEU A 78 7.94 10.12 5.34
C LEU A 78 8.12 9.23 6.57
N VAL A 79 9.27 9.32 7.25
CA VAL A 79 9.55 8.57 8.48
C VAL A 79 8.61 9.01 9.60
N ARG A 80 8.55 10.33 9.90
CA ARG A 80 7.73 10.87 10.99
C ARG A 80 6.25 10.52 10.85
N SER A 81 5.71 10.59 9.63
CA SER A 81 4.30 10.30 9.36
C SER A 81 3.94 8.81 9.56
N ARG A 82 4.91 7.92 9.58
CA ARG A 82 4.75 6.47 9.80
C ARG A 82 5.15 6.06 11.20
N VAL A 83 6.43 6.24 11.52
CA VAL A 83 7.00 5.84 12.81
C VAL A 83 6.36 6.63 13.95
N GLY A 84 6.33 7.97 13.85
CA GLY A 84 5.78 8.81 14.91
C GLY A 84 4.30 8.57 15.18
N THR A 85 3.47 8.44 14.14
CA THR A 85 2.04 8.15 14.31
C THR A 85 1.81 6.74 14.86
N THR A 86 2.60 5.76 14.43
CA THR A 86 2.50 4.39 14.93
C THR A 86 2.92 4.30 16.39
N SER A 87 4.04 4.92 16.78
CA SER A 87 4.50 4.95 18.16
C SER A 87 3.47 5.62 19.09
N SER A 88 2.90 6.76 18.67
CA SER A 88 1.85 7.44 19.44
C SER A 88 0.64 6.54 19.66
N LEU A 89 0.21 5.83 18.60
CA LEU A 89 -0.93 4.93 18.66
C LEU A 89 -0.63 3.73 19.57
N VAL A 90 0.52 3.08 19.42
CA VAL A 90 0.96 1.94 20.23
C VAL A 90 1.03 2.31 21.71
N ASN A 91 1.63 3.46 22.04
CA ASN A 91 1.71 3.94 23.42
C ASN A 91 0.30 4.15 24.03
N ALA A 92 -0.60 4.78 23.25
CA ALA A 92 -1.97 4.99 23.70
C ALA A 92 -2.71 3.66 23.94
N LEU A 93 -2.59 2.69 23.01
CA LEU A 93 -3.24 1.38 23.11
C LEU A 93 -2.72 0.56 24.30
N ASN A 94 -1.39 0.56 24.51
CA ASN A 94 -0.78 -0.14 25.64
C ASN A 94 -1.24 0.41 27.00
N ALA A 95 -1.54 1.71 27.07
CA ALA A 95 -2.01 2.38 28.28
C ALA A 95 -3.51 2.19 28.56
N MET A 96 -4.30 1.67 27.60
CA MET A 96 -5.74 1.48 27.79
C MET A 96 -6.05 0.40 28.83
N ALA A 97 -7.00 0.68 29.72
CA ALA A 97 -7.53 -0.31 30.66
C ALA A 97 -8.23 -1.47 29.91
N LYS A 98 -8.98 -1.13 28.85
CA LYS A 98 -9.63 -2.07 27.93
C LYS A 98 -9.06 -1.87 26.52
N PRO A 99 -7.96 -2.54 26.18
CA PRO A 99 -7.35 -2.42 24.87
C PRO A 99 -8.19 -3.14 23.80
N PRO A 100 -7.99 -2.81 22.50
CA PRO A 100 -8.62 -3.52 21.40
C PRO A 100 -8.19 -4.99 21.34
N ALA A 101 -9.05 -5.85 20.82
CA ALA A 101 -8.72 -7.26 20.60
C ALA A 101 -7.60 -7.44 19.55
N VAL A 102 -7.53 -6.53 18.56
CA VAL A 102 -6.54 -6.61 17.49
C VAL A 102 -6.03 -5.23 17.06
N PHE A 103 -4.73 -5.16 16.83
CA PHE A 103 -4.05 -4.07 16.13
C PHE A 103 -3.48 -4.58 14.82
N ILE A 104 -3.95 -4.00 13.70
CA ILE A 104 -3.41 -4.26 12.37
C ILE A 104 -2.60 -3.04 11.94
N SER A 105 -1.29 -3.19 11.89
CA SER A 105 -0.37 -2.19 11.37
C SER A 105 -0.08 -2.46 9.90
N THR A 106 0.06 -1.39 9.11
CA THR A 106 0.51 -1.54 7.74
C THR A 106 2.01 -1.29 7.63
N ALA A 107 2.59 -1.90 6.62
CA ALA A 107 3.95 -1.70 6.16
C ALA A 107 3.92 -1.69 4.61
N GLY A 108 5.07 -1.70 3.97
CA GLY A 108 5.15 -1.78 2.50
C GLY A 108 6.03 -2.94 2.04
N LYS A 109 5.80 -3.40 0.80
CA LYS A 109 6.68 -4.36 0.13
C LYS A 109 8.14 -3.92 0.13
N CYS A 110 8.40 -2.61 0.24
CA CYS A 110 9.74 -2.05 0.32
C CYS A 110 10.55 -2.57 1.52
N PHE A 111 9.92 -3.25 2.49
CA PHE A 111 10.62 -3.98 3.55
C PHE A 111 11.73 -4.88 3.01
N TYR A 112 11.51 -5.51 1.87
CA TYR A 112 12.45 -6.48 1.30
C TYR A 112 13.68 -5.81 0.66
N GLY A 113 13.69 -4.48 0.54
CA GLY A 113 14.73 -3.74 -0.17
C GLY A 113 14.67 -3.95 -1.67
N THR A 114 15.45 -3.17 -2.40
CA THR A 114 15.64 -3.33 -3.83
C THR A 114 17.07 -3.77 -4.10
N ALA A 115 17.25 -4.80 -4.92
CA ALA A 115 18.56 -5.21 -5.39
C ALA A 115 18.59 -5.12 -6.91
N GLU A 116 19.65 -4.54 -7.44
CA GLU A 116 19.93 -4.62 -8.86
C GLU A 116 20.25 -6.08 -9.21
N VAL A 117 19.41 -6.69 -10.05
CA VAL A 117 19.57 -8.07 -10.47
C VAL A 117 20.17 -8.09 -11.87
N ALA A 118 21.29 -8.79 -12.03
CA ALA A 118 21.97 -8.90 -13.31
C ALA A 118 21.02 -9.38 -14.44
N ALA A 119 21.34 -9.01 -15.66
CA ALA A 119 20.45 -9.17 -16.82
C ALA A 119 20.02 -10.62 -17.09
N ASP A 120 20.82 -11.59 -16.72
CA ASP A 120 20.63 -13.02 -16.90
C ASP A 120 20.11 -13.74 -15.63
N THR A 121 19.99 -13.03 -14.51
CA THR A 121 19.60 -13.60 -13.22
C THR A 121 18.09 -13.44 -12.99
N ARG A 122 17.47 -14.44 -12.35
CA ARG A 122 16.08 -14.37 -11.89
C ARG A 122 16.02 -13.60 -10.58
N TYR A 123 14.96 -12.81 -10.42
CA TYR A 123 14.62 -12.18 -9.14
C TYR A 123 14.31 -13.26 -8.10
N PRO A 124 14.98 -13.26 -6.93
CA PRO A 124 14.68 -14.22 -5.89
C PRO A 124 13.24 -14.10 -5.40
N GLU A 125 12.61 -15.22 -5.09
CA GLU A 125 11.29 -15.21 -4.47
C GLU A 125 11.42 -14.77 -3.01
N LEU A 126 10.56 -13.85 -2.59
CA LEU A 126 10.49 -13.27 -1.26
C LEU A 126 9.09 -13.49 -0.71
N ASP A 127 8.99 -13.93 0.51
CA ASP A 127 7.74 -14.14 1.22
C ASP A 127 7.80 -13.55 2.64
N GLU A 128 6.77 -13.77 3.43
CA GLU A 128 6.65 -13.22 4.79
C GLU A 128 7.73 -13.74 5.74
N TYR A 129 8.41 -14.83 5.40
CA TYR A 129 9.51 -15.47 6.17
C TYR A 129 10.88 -15.01 5.69
N SER A 130 10.97 -14.33 4.56
CA SER A 130 12.21 -13.87 3.95
C SER A 130 12.79 -12.65 4.67
N ARG A 131 14.13 -12.55 4.68
CA ARG A 131 14.86 -11.37 5.16
C ARG A 131 14.94 -10.31 4.05
N PRO A 132 15.17 -9.03 4.39
CA PRO A 132 15.48 -8.00 3.39
C PRO A 132 16.71 -8.37 2.55
N MET A 133 16.66 -8.11 1.24
CA MET A 133 17.80 -8.27 0.33
C MET A 133 18.79 -7.11 0.44
N ALA A 134 18.28 -5.90 0.71
CA ALA A 134 19.06 -4.68 0.84
C ALA A 134 18.41 -3.74 1.84
N MET A 135 19.19 -2.83 2.42
CA MET A 135 18.73 -1.82 3.37
C MET A 135 18.87 -0.42 2.76
N ASP A 136 18.19 -0.22 1.63
CA ASP A 136 17.99 1.11 1.05
C ASP A 136 17.11 1.99 1.94
N PHE A 137 16.96 3.28 1.60
CA PHE A 137 16.13 4.20 2.40
C PHE A 137 14.68 3.71 2.56
N PRO A 138 13.96 3.27 1.50
CA PRO A 138 12.62 2.71 1.64
C PRO A 138 12.55 1.49 2.58
N ALA A 139 13.51 0.57 2.49
CA ALA A 139 13.56 -0.62 3.34
C ALA A 139 13.83 -0.24 4.81
N SER A 140 14.82 0.63 5.05
CA SER A 140 15.14 1.13 6.38
C SER A 140 13.96 1.85 7.03
N MET A 141 13.25 2.69 6.27
CA MET A 141 12.04 3.37 6.74
C MET A 141 10.95 2.36 7.12
N VAL A 142 10.74 1.32 6.32
CA VAL A 142 9.71 0.31 6.59
C VAL A 142 10.11 -0.56 7.78
N ALA A 143 11.39 -0.89 7.95
CA ALA A 143 11.88 -1.60 9.13
C ALA A 143 11.59 -0.81 10.43
N LEU A 144 11.94 0.48 10.45
CA LEU A 144 11.62 1.37 11.57
C LEU A 144 10.11 1.46 11.84
N TRP A 145 9.30 1.42 10.80
CA TRP A 145 7.84 1.44 10.93
C TRP A 145 7.30 0.15 11.55
N GLU A 146 7.78 -1.02 11.09
CA GLU A 146 7.43 -2.32 11.72
C GLU A 146 7.91 -2.38 13.16
N ASP A 147 9.12 -1.90 13.47
CA ASP A 147 9.66 -1.86 14.83
C ASP A 147 8.82 -0.99 15.78
N ALA A 148 8.36 0.17 15.30
CA ALA A 148 7.44 1.01 16.08
C ALA A 148 6.12 0.29 16.40
N ALA A 149 5.62 -0.53 15.49
CA ALA A 149 4.41 -1.31 15.70
C ALA A 149 4.65 -2.55 16.59
N ASN A 150 5.86 -3.14 16.55
CA ASN A 150 6.25 -4.28 17.39
C ASN A 150 6.29 -3.94 18.89
N ALA A 151 6.33 -2.66 19.26
CA ALA A 151 6.26 -2.22 20.67
C ALA A 151 4.86 -2.38 21.30
N ILE A 152 3.87 -2.89 20.55
CA ILE A 152 2.54 -3.20 21.07
C ILE A 152 2.60 -4.37 22.07
N ASP A 153 1.83 -4.28 23.15
CA ASP A 153 1.70 -5.37 24.15
C ASP A 153 0.93 -6.57 23.57
N THR A 154 1.68 -7.52 23.05
CA THR A 154 1.12 -8.71 22.40
C THR A 154 0.50 -9.72 23.37
N ALA A 155 0.70 -9.57 24.68
CA ALA A 155 0.01 -10.37 25.68
C ALA A 155 -1.48 -9.96 25.80
N ARG A 156 -1.79 -8.70 25.47
CA ARG A 156 -3.14 -8.14 25.60
C ARG A 156 -3.80 -7.89 24.25
N ILE A 157 -3.01 -7.61 23.19
CA ILE A 157 -3.49 -7.15 21.89
C ILE A 157 -2.91 -8.05 20.80
N ARG A 158 -3.77 -8.70 20.02
CA ARG A 158 -3.34 -9.46 18.85
C ARG A 158 -2.75 -8.51 17.80
N HIS A 159 -1.53 -8.77 17.35
CA HIS A 159 -0.83 -7.92 16.40
C HIS A 159 -0.67 -8.60 15.03
N VAL A 160 -0.99 -7.86 13.98
CA VAL A 160 -0.86 -8.27 12.58
C VAL A 160 -0.17 -7.15 11.80
N HIS A 161 0.84 -7.50 11.01
CA HIS A 161 1.45 -6.60 10.03
C HIS A 161 0.96 -6.93 8.62
N VAL A 162 0.54 -5.92 7.86
CA VAL A 162 0.17 -6.08 6.44
C VAL A 162 1.14 -5.29 5.58
N ARG A 163 2.00 -6.00 4.82
CA ARG A 163 2.93 -5.42 3.84
C ARG A 163 2.22 -5.23 2.52
N LEU A 164 1.88 -3.99 2.22
CA LEU A 164 1.12 -3.62 1.03
C LEU A 164 2.00 -3.60 -0.22
N GLY A 165 1.55 -4.27 -1.27
CA GLY A 165 2.08 -4.16 -2.63
C GLY A 165 1.60 -2.90 -3.35
N ILE A 166 1.68 -2.93 -4.68
CA ILE A 166 1.16 -1.87 -5.56
C ILE A 166 -0.36 -2.04 -5.65
N ILE A 167 -1.12 -1.18 -4.96
CA ILE A 167 -2.57 -1.31 -4.90
C ILE A 167 -3.20 -0.69 -6.14
N LEU A 168 -3.89 -1.53 -6.91
CA LEU A 168 -4.65 -1.12 -8.07
C LEU A 168 -6.10 -0.83 -7.66
N GLY A 169 -6.62 0.33 -8.06
CA GLY A 169 -8.00 0.72 -7.78
C GLY A 169 -8.66 1.41 -8.96
N ALA A 170 -9.99 1.46 -8.96
CA ALA A 170 -10.80 1.94 -10.05
C ALA A 170 -10.42 3.35 -10.50
N VAL A 171 -10.45 3.53 -11.80
CA VAL A 171 -10.27 4.84 -12.45
C VAL A 171 -11.64 5.47 -12.63
N GLU A 172 -12.04 6.38 -11.72
CA GLU A 172 -13.28 7.13 -11.92
C GLU A 172 -13.25 7.97 -13.21
N ARG A 173 -14.41 8.09 -13.85
CA ARG A 173 -14.65 8.96 -15.00
C ARG A 173 -14.58 10.44 -14.55
N VAL A 174 -13.42 11.05 -14.67
CA VAL A 174 -13.22 12.49 -14.39
C VAL A 174 -12.59 13.14 -15.62
N SER A 175 -12.94 14.37 -15.92
CA SER A 175 -12.32 15.13 -17.01
C SER A 175 -10.78 15.20 -16.84
N LEU A 176 -10.05 15.33 -17.94
CA LEU A 176 -8.58 15.37 -17.95
C LEU A 176 -8.02 16.46 -17.00
N LEU A 177 -8.65 17.65 -16.98
CA LEU A 177 -8.28 18.76 -16.09
C LEU A 177 -8.50 18.42 -14.61
N ALA A 178 -9.61 17.77 -14.27
CA ALA A 178 -9.87 17.31 -12.92
C ALA A 178 -8.93 16.21 -12.47
N LYS A 179 -8.41 15.38 -13.41
CA LYS A 179 -7.38 14.35 -13.14
C LYS A 179 -6.05 14.99 -12.73
N LEU A 180 -5.60 16.03 -13.42
CA LEU A 180 -4.36 16.74 -13.10
C LEU A 180 -4.41 17.45 -11.72
N TRP A 181 -5.57 17.97 -11.33
CA TRP A 181 -5.77 18.65 -10.04
C TRP A 181 -5.92 17.67 -8.86
N ARG A 182 -6.34 16.43 -9.11
CA ARG A 182 -6.65 15.42 -8.09
C ARG A 182 -5.60 14.29 -7.97
N ILE A 183 -4.48 14.39 -8.69
CA ILE A 183 -3.35 13.45 -8.56
C ILE A 183 -2.91 13.40 -7.10
N GLY A 184 -2.97 12.21 -6.49
CA GLY A 184 -2.54 11.96 -5.10
C GLY A 184 -3.62 12.09 -4.02
N ARG A 185 -4.89 12.31 -4.36
CA ARG A 185 -5.99 12.31 -3.39
C ARG A 185 -6.87 11.06 -3.53
N GLY A 186 -6.50 9.98 -2.82
CA GLY A 186 -7.41 8.89 -2.46
C GLY A 186 -7.82 7.90 -3.56
N ARG A 187 -7.00 7.64 -4.61
CA ARG A 187 -7.44 6.84 -5.77
C ARG A 187 -6.48 5.76 -6.29
N GLY A 188 -5.50 5.37 -5.50
CA GLY A 188 -4.50 4.39 -5.94
C GLY A 188 -3.56 4.93 -7.03
N ILE A 189 -2.68 4.06 -7.56
CA ILE A 189 -1.65 4.44 -8.54
C ILE A 189 -2.12 4.29 -10.00
N LEU A 190 -3.14 3.48 -10.26
CA LEU A 190 -3.57 3.14 -11.62
C LEU A 190 -3.97 4.35 -12.47
N PRO A 191 -4.67 5.39 -11.95
CA PRO A 191 -4.95 6.61 -12.72
C PRO A 191 -3.71 7.34 -13.20
N LEU A 192 -2.63 7.31 -12.40
CA LEU A 192 -1.34 7.94 -12.74
C LEU A 192 -0.61 7.15 -13.83
N ILE A 193 -0.58 5.82 -13.70
CA ILE A 193 0.04 4.94 -14.68
C ILE A 193 -0.71 4.99 -16.02
N ARG A 194 -2.04 5.04 -16.00
CA ARG A 194 -2.88 5.08 -17.21
C ARG A 194 -2.67 6.34 -18.05
N LEU A 195 -2.37 7.47 -17.44
CA LEU A 195 -2.31 8.78 -18.13
C LEU A 195 -1.34 8.78 -19.32
N PRO A 196 -0.07 8.33 -19.23
CA PRO A 196 0.83 8.23 -20.37
C PRO A 196 0.26 7.40 -21.51
N PHE A 197 -0.39 6.26 -21.23
CA PHE A 197 -1.00 5.42 -22.26
C PHE A 197 -2.13 6.14 -23.00
N CYS A 198 -2.98 6.88 -22.29
CA CYS A 198 -4.04 7.67 -22.91
C CYS A 198 -3.49 8.75 -23.84
N LEU A 199 -2.28 9.24 -23.60
CA LEU A 199 -1.57 10.24 -24.41
C LEU A 199 -0.72 9.61 -25.53
N GLY A 200 -0.74 8.27 -25.70
CA GLY A 200 0.11 7.57 -26.67
C GLY A 200 1.58 7.45 -26.26
N LEU A 201 1.90 7.75 -25.00
CA LEU A 201 3.24 7.73 -24.42
C LEU A 201 3.48 6.51 -23.51
N GLY A 202 2.63 5.48 -23.62
CA GLY A 202 2.79 4.24 -22.85
C GLY A 202 4.12 3.57 -23.16
N ALA A 203 4.90 3.26 -22.13
CA ALA A 203 6.25 2.70 -22.29
C ALA A 203 6.55 1.64 -21.24
N VAL A 204 7.35 0.64 -21.62
CA VAL A 204 8.02 -0.27 -20.70
C VAL A 204 9.11 0.51 -19.98
N MET A 205 9.22 0.39 -18.66
CA MET A 205 10.24 1.09 -17.86
C MET A 205 11.52 0.26 -17.78
N GLY A 206 12.66 0.86 -18.14
CA GLY A 206 13.96 0.21 -18.11
C GLY A 206 13.99 -1.06 -18.98
N HIS A 207 14.51 -2.15 -18.42
CA HIS A 207 14.55 -3.47 -19.11
C HIS A 207 13.19 -4.20 -19.09
N GLY A 208 12.23 -3.78 -18.26
CA GLY A 208 10.88 -4.33 -18.19
C GLY A 208 10.73 -5.68 -17.49
N ARG A 209 11.84 -6.31 -17.03
CA ARG A 209 11.81 -7.63 -16.35
C ARG A 209 11.52 -7.55 -14.86
N GLN A 210 11.64 -6.34 -14.27
CA GLN A 210 11.40 -6.14 -12.85
C GLN A 210 9.99 -6.59 -12.45
N PRO A 211 9.86 -7.46 -11.41
CA PRO A 211 8.57 -7.91 -10.91
C PRO A 211 7.79 -6.74 -10.28
N MET A 212 6.50 -6.74 -10.54
CA MET A 212 5.55 -5.77 -9.99
C MET A 212 4.59 -6.50 -9.03
N PRO A 213 4.87 -6.53 -7.73
CA PRO A 213 3.95 -7.12 -6.75
C PRO A 213 2.76 -6.19 -6.55
N TRP A 214 1.68 -6.50 -7.24
CA TRP A 214 0.42 -5.75 -7.28
C TRP A 214 -0.68 -6.45 -6.48
N ILE A 215 -1.75 -5.73 -6.14
CA ILE A 215 -2.98 -6.28 -5.56
C ILE A 215 -4.17 -5.42 -5.95
N HIS A 216 -5.35 -6.02 -6.15
CA HIS A 216 -6.59 -5.31 -6.35
C HIS A 216 -7.11 -4.70 -5.04
N ILE A 217 -7.75 -3.53 -5.10
CA ILE A 217 -8.28 -2.86 -3.89
C ILE A 217 -9.28 -3.73 -3.13
N ASP A 218 -10.13 -4.48 -3.84
CA ASP A 218 -11.12 -5.37 -3.20
C ASP A 218 -10.43 -6.51 -2.44
N ASP A 219 -9.30 -7.02 -2.95
CA ASP A 219 -8.51 -8.03 -2.25
C ASP A 219 -7.77 -7.44 -1.04
N VAL A 220 -7.34 -6.18 -1.11
CA VAL A 220 -6.83 -5.49 0.10
C VAL A 220 -7.92 -5.43 1.16
N VAL A 221 -9.10 -4.96 0.80
CA VAL A 221 -10.24 -4.82 1.72
C VAL A 221 -10.66 -6.19 2.29
N GLY A 222 -10.78 -7.20 1.43
CA GLY A 222 -11.12 -8.57 1.84
C GLY A 222 -10.08 -9.19 2.77
N LEU A 223 -8.78 -8.96 2.50
CA LEU A 223 -7.71 -9.45 3.37
C LEU A 223 -7.76 -8.79 4.76
N PHE A 224 -7.98 -7.47 4.84
CA PHE A 224 -8.13 -6.83 6.15
C PHE A 224 -9.33 -7.35 6.92
N GLU A 225 -10.47 -7.56 6.24
CA GLU A 225 -11.65 -8.16 6.85
C GLU A 225 -11.36 -9.58 7.36
N HIS A 226 -10.73 -10.42 6.53
CA HIS A 226 -10.27 -11.76 6.92
C HIS A 226 -9.36 -11.73 8.15
N LEU A 227 -8.36 -10.84 8.18
CA LEU A 227 -7.42 -10.71 9.28
C LEU A 227 -8.07 -10.16 10.57
N VAL A 228 -9.11 -9.35 10.46
CA VAL A 228 -9.92 -8.91 11.61
C VAL A 228 -10.64 -10.11 12.22
N ASP A 229 -11.30 -10.91 11.39
CA ASP A 229 -12.20 -12.00 11.82
C ASP A 229 -11.43 -13.28 12.21
N ALA A 230 -10.30 -13.56 11.56
CA ALA A 230 -9.46 -14.74 11.85
C ALA A 230 -8.66 -14.56 13.16
N ARG A 231 -9.23 -15.01 14.28
CA ARG A 231 -8.66 -14.84 15.62
C ARG A 231 -7.24 -15.41 15.80
N ALA A 232 -6.87 -16.40 15.01
CA ALA A 232 -5.53 -17.02 15.02
C ALA A 232 -4.47 -16.22 14.25
N SER A 233 -4.87 -15.28 13.38
CA SER A 233 -3.96 -14.50 12.55
C SER A 233 -3.05 -13.61 13.39
N ARG A 234 -1.73 -13.78 13.24
CA ARG A 234 -0.68 -13.00 13.92
C ARG A 234 0.53 -12.84 13.00
N GLY A 235 1.34 -11.84 13.26
CA GLY A 235 2.60 -11.64 12.53
C GLY A 235 2.39 -11.00 11.15
N ARG A 236 3.21 -11.34 10.14
CA ARG A 236 3.32 -10.61 8.87
C ARG A 236 2.52 -11.27 7.77
N TYR A 237 1.87 -10.47 6.91
CA TYR A 237 1.11 -10.89 5.74
C TYR A 237 1.45 -10.00 4.55
N ASN A 238 1.78 -10.59 3.41
CA ASN A 238 1.98 -9.85 2.18
C ASN A 238 0.64 -9.64 1.46
N ALA A 239 0.21 -8.40 1.37
CA ALA A 239 -0.95 -8.01 0.57
C ALA A 239 -0.49 -7.77 -0.89
N VAL A 240 -0.24 -8.86 -1.59
CA VAL A 240 0.11 -8.92 -3.02
C VAL A 240 -0.68 -10.05 -3.67
N ALA A 241 -1.05 -9.91 -4.94
CA ALA A 241 -1.71 -10.99 -5.68
C ALA A 241 -0.75 -12.14 -5.97
N PRO A 242 -1.23 -13.41 -6.04
CA PRO A 242 -0.37 -14.56 -6.37
C PRO A 242 0.25 -14.47 -7.76
N GLY A 243 -0.49 -13.95 -8.75
CA GLY A 243 -0.07 -13.77 -10.13
C GLY A 243 0.81 -12.53 -10.32
N ILE A 244 2.06 -12.60 -9.85
CA ILE A 244 3.03 -11.52 -10.05
C ILE A 244 3.44 -11.49 -11.53
N VAL A 245 3.49 -10.28 -12.08
CA VAL A 245 3.90 -10.01 -13.46
C VAL A 245 5.14 -9.12 -13.49
N SER A 246 5.88 -9.15 -14.60
CA SER A 246 6.93 -8.18 -14.88
C SER A 246 6.34 -6.81 -15.26
N ASN A 247 7.16 -5.77 -15.22
CA ASN A 247 6.76 -4.44 -15.71
C ASN A 247 6.34 -4.49 -17.20
N ARG A 248 7.01 -5.30 -18.02
CA ARG A 248 6.67 -5.50 -19.43
C ARG A 248 5.26 -6.10 -19.56
N GLU A 249 4.99 -7.22 -18.90
CA GLU A 249 3.68 -7.88 -18.93
C GLU A 249 2.57 -6.97 -18.42
N PHE A 250 2.84 -6.24 -17.33
CA PHE A 250 1.90 -5.24 -16.80
C PHE A 250 1.59 -4.18 -17.84
N THR A 251 2.63 -3.65 -18.50
CA THR A 251 2.52 -2.62 -19.53
C THR A 251 1.73 -3.12 -20.74
N GLU A 252 2.03 -4.34 -21.20
CA GLU A 252 1.35 -4.97 -22.35
C GLU A 252 -0.14 -5.24 -22.06
N LEU A 253 -0.46 -5.79 -20.91
CA LEU A 253 -1.85 -6.04 -20.49
C LEU A 253 -2.64 -4.73 -20.34
N LEU A 254 -2.03 -3.69 -19.75
CA LEU A 254 -2.68 -2.39 -19.59
C LEU A 254 -2.87 -1.70 -20.95
N ALA A 255 -1.87 -1.74 -21.83
CA ALA A 255 -1.93 -1.18 -23.18
C ALA A 255 -3.02 -1.86 -24.01
N SER A 256 -3.05 -3.19 -24.02
CA SER A 256 -4.09 -3.98 -24.66
C SER A 256 -5.48 -3.61 -24.13
N ARG A 257 -5.63 -3.52 -22.81
CA ARG A 257 -6.92 -3.14 -22.19
C ARG A 257 -7.37 -1.73 -22.52
N LEU A 258 -6.43 -0.81 -22.79
CA LEU A 258 -6.72 0.57 -23.18
C LEU A 258 -6.83 0.76 -24.69
N HIS A 259 -6.61 -0.28 -25.50
CA HIS A 259 -6.48 -0.22 -26.95
C HIS A 259 -5.45 0.84 -27.40
N ARG A 260 -4.28 0.83 -26.77
CA ARG A 260 -3.18 1.76 -27.03
C ARG A 260 -1.89 0.99 -27.36
N PRO A 261 -1.14 1.40 -28.37
CA PRO A 261 0.13 0.75 -28.67
C PRO A 261 1.19 1.09 -27.62
N ILE A 262 2.16 0.18 -27.45
CA ILE A 262 3.42 0.44 -26.78
C ILE A 262 4.42 0.76 -27.88
N THR A 263 4.90 1.99 -27.92
CA THR A 263 5.72 2.49 -29.02
C THR A 263 7.21 2.50 -28.71
N TRP A 264 7.57 2.43 -27.41
CA TRP A 264 8.96 2.52 -26.97
C TRP A 264 9.19 1.94 -25.57
N ALA A 265 10.48 1.85 -25.19
CA ALA A 265 10.89 1.55 -23.82
C ALA A 265 11.59 2.78 -23.24
N ALA A 266 11.13 3.26 -22.08
CA ALA A 266 11.75 4.39 -21.41
C ALA A 266 13.07 3.96 -20.77
N PRO A 267 14.23 4.47 -21.21
CA PRO A 267 15.52 4.11 -20.61
C PRO A 267 15.56 4.42 -19.11
N ALA A 268 16.26 3.59 -18.34
CA ALA A 268 16.39 3.79 -16.89
C ALA A 268 16.95 5.18 -16.54
N SER A 269 17.89 5.71 -17.34
CA SER A 269 18.45 7.06 -17.17
C SER A 269 17.38 8.15 -17.30
N LEU A 270 16.45 8.02 -18.24
CA LEU A 270 15.35 8.97 -18.39
C LEU A 270 14.39 8.90 -17.19
N VAL A 271 14.05 7.69 -16.74
CA VAL A 271 13.19 7.51 -15.57
C VAL A 271 13.84 8.17 -14.34
N ARG A 272 15.15 7.93 -14.11
CA ARG A 272 15.91 8.54 -13.02
C ARG A 272 15.94 10.08 -13.12
N ALA A 273 16.15 10.61 -14.31
CA ALA A 273 16.15 12.07 -14.54
C ALA A 273 14.79 12.72 -14.21
N VAL A 274 13.68 12.05 -14.55
CA VAL A 274 12.32 12.60 -14.38
C VAL A 274 11.84 12.48 -12.92
N VAL A 275 12.02 11.31 -12.28
CA VAL A 275 11.43 11.07 -10.95
C VAL A 275 12.44 11.17 -9.80
N GLY A 276 13.74 11.24 -10.09
CA GLY A 276 14.85 11.22 -9.12
C GLY A 276 15.26 9.79 -8.75
N GLU A 277 16.50 9.62 -8.26
CA GLU A 277 17.14 8.31 -8.04
C GLU A 277 16.32 7.40 -7.10
N ASP A 278 15.98 7.89 -5.91
CA ASP A 278 15.26 7.09 -4.90
C ASP A 278 13.86 6.62 -5.35
N ARG A 279 13.15 7.43 -6.16
CA ARG A 279 11.86 7.00 -6.70
C ARG A 279 12.03 6.06 -7.88
N ALA A 280 13.09 6.27 -8.64
CA ALA A 280 13.40 5.43 -9.78
C ALA A 280 13.69 4.01 -9.32
N SER A 281 14.37 3.80 -8.19
CA SER A 281 14.61 2.46 -7.65
C SER A 281 13.29 1.72 -7.38
N ILE A 282 12.28 2.39 -6.82
CA ILE A 282 10.95 1.78 -6.58
C ILE A 282 10.27 1.32 -7.88
N LEU A 283 10.56 2.00 -9.01
CA LEU A 283 9.94 1.75 -10.32
C LEU A 283 10.76 0.80 -11.20
N LEU A 284 12.08 0.87 -11.11
CA LEU A 284 13.03 0.14 -11.97
C LEU A 284 13.51 -1.17 -11.34
N ASP A 285 13.60 -1.20 -10.00
CA ASP A 285 14.11 -2.35 -9.26
C ASP A 285 12.91 -3.13 -8.72
N GLY A 286 12.78 -4.37 -9.15
CA GLY A 286 11.63 -5.20 -8.81
C GLY A 286 11.84 -6.01 -7.53
N GLN A 287 10.75 -6.51 -7.01
CA GLN A 287 10.72 -7.43 -5.86
C GLN A 287 9.74 -8.55 -6.19
N ASN A 288 10.21 -9.78 -6.27
CA ASN A 288 9.34 -10.95 -6.54
C ASN A 288 8.70 -11.44 -5.23
N VAL A 289 7.75 -10.65 -4.70
CA VAL A 289 7.11 -10.89 -3.40
C VAL A 289 5.90 -11.78 -3.56
N LYS A 290 5.87 -12.90 -2.83
CA LYS A 290 4.77 -13.88 -2.82
C LYS A 290 3.92 -13.73 -1.55
N PRO A 291 2.59 -13.97 -1.62
CA PRO A 291 1.67 -13.93 -0.50
C PRO A 291 1.54 -15.31 0.16
N ARG A 292 2.67 -15.94 0.53
CA ARG A 292 2.68 -17.34 1.00
C ARG A 292 1.85 -17.50 2.26
N ARG A 293 2.14 -16.74 3.31
CA ARG A 293 1.40 -16.81 4.58
C ARG A 293 -0.04 -16.33 4.43
N THR A 294 -0.29 -15.38 3.53
CA THR A 294 -1.64 -14.93 3.21
C THR A 294 -2.48 -16.09 2.66
N LEU A 295 -1.93 -16.88 1.73
CA LEU A 295 -2.58 -18.09 1.21
C LEU A 295 -2.72 -19.19 2.29
N GLU A 296 -1.67 -19.43 3.08
CA GLU A 296 -1.68 -20.38 4.20
C GLU A 296 -2.76 -20.03 5.25
N SER A 297 -3.14 -18.75 5.38
CA SER A 297 -4.22 -18.32 6.29
C SER A 297 -5.62 -18.66 5.81
N GLY A 298 -5.77 -19.23 4.61
CA GLY A 298 -7.04 -19.54 4.00
C GLY A 298 -7.72 -18.35 3.31
N TYR A 299 -7.00 -17.24 3.05
CA TYR A 299 -7.53 -16.13 2.27
C TYR A 299 -7.61 -16.49 0.78
N PHE A 300 -8.77 -16.25 0.16
CA PHE A 300 -9.00 -16.46 -1.26
C PHE A 300 -9.05 -15.13 -1.99
N PHE A 301 -8.09 -14.92 -2.93
CA PHE A 301 -8.05 -13.74 -3.76
C PHE A 301 -9.20 -13.75 -4.79
N ARG A 302 -9.93 -12.65 -4.87
CA ARG A 302 -10.95 -12.42 -5.90
C ARG A 302 -10.31 -12.17 -7.27
N TYR A 303 -9.16 -11.49 -7.27
CA TYR A 303 -8.39 -11.16 -8.46
C TYR A 303 -6.96 -11.71 -8.34
N PRO A 304 -6.76 -13.03 -8.49
CA PRO A 304 -5.43 -13.62 -8.37
C PRO A 304 -4.51 -13.25 -9.55
N GLU A 305 -5.09 -12.93 -10.72
CA GLU A 305 -4.37 -12.63 -11.97
C GLU A 305 -4.66 -11.21 -12.45
N LEU A 306 -3.61 -10.54 -12.98
CA LEU A 306 -3.67 -9.13 -13.39
C LEU A 306 -4.72 -8.88 -14.48
N GLN A 307 -4.90 -9.81 -15.41
CA GLN A 307 -5.86 -9.65 -16.50
C GLN A 307 -7.28 -9.41 -15.96
N GLY A 308 -7.75 -10.24 -15.04
CA GLY A 308 -9.06 -10.08 -14.38
C GLY A 308 -9.18 -8.79 -13.60
N ALA A 309 -8.13 -8.41 -12.86
CA ALA A 309 -8.08 -7.14 -12.14
C ALA A 309 -8.18 -5.92 -13.06
N LEU A 310 -7.46 -5.91 -14.20
CA LEU A 310 -7.55 -4.82 -15.17
C LEU A 310 -8.89 -4.78 -15.90
N GLN A 311 -9.55 -5.93 -16.12
CA GLN A 311 -10.89 -5.98 -16.70
C GLN A 311 -11.91 -5.28 -15.80
N ASP A 312 -11.82 -5.45 -14.49
CA ASP A 312 -12.69 -4.78 -13.53
C ASP A 312 -12.38 -3.28 -13.41
N LEU A 313 -11.09 -2.93 -13.22
CA LEU A 313 -10.65 -1.57 -12.90
C LEU A 313 -10.64 -0.60 -14.08
N VAL A 314 -10.47 -1.10 -15.30
CA VAL A 314 -10.36 -0.30 -16.52
C VAL A 314 -11.60 -0.55 -17.39
N GLN A 315 -12.71 0.13 -17.06
CA GLN A 315 -13.89 0.11 -17.91
C GLN A 315 -13.63 0.91 -19.20
N ILE A 316 -13.77 0.26 -20.34
CA ILE A 316 -13.73 0.91 -21.65
C ILE A 316 -15.12 1.52 -21.87
N THR A 317 -15.17 2.84 -22.04
CA THR A 317 -16.36 3.47 -22.61
C THR A 317 -16.22 3.38 -24.13
N ILE A 318 -17.04 2.54 -24.74
CA ILE A 318 -17.30 2.54 -26.19
C ILE A 318 -18.00 3.85 -26.52
#